data_52065649ef624b9ca20a0b72db1a68bd
#
_entry.id   52065649ef624b9ca20a0b72db1a68bd
#
_cell.length_a   1.000
_cell.length_b   1.000
_cell.length_c   1.000
_cell.angle_alpha   90.00
_cell.angle_beta   90.00
_cell.angle_gamma   90.00
#
_symmetry.space_group_name_H-M   'P 1'
#
loop_
_entity.id
_entity.type
_entity.pdbx_description
1 polymer ?
#
loop_
_entity_poly.entity_id
_entity_poly.type
_entity_poly.pdbx_seq_one_letter_code
_entity_poly.pdbx_strand_id
1 'polypeptide(L)'
;MELFYSRDIEGGICRLDQDESGHCIKVLRHRCGDEIAVIDGCGTLHRCRITSDSHKGVEAMVLSSEEGWGSHPYRLHLAVCPTKNNDRYEWFAEKACEIGLDEISPVIGEHSERRVFKTARLEKILVSAAKQSLKGAVPAVNEPVSVKEFILEQGERSFADAQDDKRSAS
;
A
#
# COMPACT_ATOMS: atom_id res chain seq x y z
N MET A 1 -1.35 16.85 -8.12
CA MET A 1 -0.18 16.65 -7.21
C MET A 1 0.44 15.32 -7.55
N GLU A 2 1.72 15.33 -7.87
CA GLU A 2 2.45 14.08 -8.12
C GLU A 2 2.93 13.50 -6.80
N LEU A 3 2.68 12.22 -6.57
CA LEU A 3 3.05 11.53 -5.35
C LEU A 3 4.11 10.46 -5.64
N PHE A 4 5.09 10.38 -4.77
CA PHE A 4 6.06 9.30 -4.70
C PHE A 4 5.72 8.35 -3.54
N TYR A 5 6.32 7.17 -3.55
CA TYR A 5 6.16 6.18 -2.51
C TYR A 5 7.50 5.73 -1.97
N SER A 6 7.63 5.69 -0.65
CA SER A 6 8.80 5.09 0.01
C SER A 6 8.45 4.60 1.40
N ARG A 7 8.94 3.44 1.78
CA ARG A 7 8.97 2.96 3.16
C ARG A 7 10.29 3.25 3.87
N ASP A 8 11.31 3.68 3.13
CA ASP A 8 12.63 4.03 3.69
C ASP A 8 12.65 5.50 4.09
N ILE A 9 12.01 5.78 5.22
CA ILE A 9 11.95 7.10 5.84
C ILE A 9 12.45 6.97 7.27
N GLU A 10 13.68 7.39 7.50
CA GLU A 10 14.34 7.25 8.79
C GLU A 10 15.22 8.46 9.10
N GLY A 11 15.19 8.92 10.36
CA GLY A 11 16.03 10.05 10.80
C GLY A 11 15.75 11.36 10.06
N GLY A 12 14.53 11.54 9.54
CA GLY A 12 14.19 12.73 8.75
C GLY A 12 14.70 12.69 7.31
N ILE A 13 15.18 11.56 6.84
CA ILE A 13 15.62 11.32 5.46
C ILE A 13 14.71 10.29 4.81
N CYS A 14 14.20 10.64 3.65
CA CYS A 14 13.44 9.76 2.76
C CYS A 14 14.33 9.31 1.61
N ARG A 15 14.34 8.01 1.32
CA ARG A 15 15.05 7.41 0.18
C ARG A 15 14.04 6.78 -0.76
N LEU A 16 14.07 7.19 -2.01
CA LEU A 16 13.27 6.58 -3.06
C LEU A 16 14.00 5.37 -3.64
N ASP A 17 13.27 4.32 -3.97
CA ASP A 17 13.82 3.19 -4.70
C ASP A 17 14.25 3.57 -6.12
N GLN A 18 14.78 2.61 -6.87
CA GLN A 18 15.31 2.88 -8.21
C GLN A 18 14.20 3.26 -9.21
N ASP A 19 13.00 2.68 -9.10
CA ASP A 19 11.89 2.95 -10.01
C ASP A 19 11.32 4.35 -9.76
N GLU A 20 11.06 4.68 -8.49
CA GLU A 20 10.59 6.02 -8.08
C GLU A 20 11.66 7.11 -8.34
N SER A 21 12.93 6.81 -8.10
CA SER A 21 14.03 7.72 -8.41
C SER A 21 14.17 7.98 -9.91
N GLY A 22 14.03 6.93 -10.72
CA GLY A 22 14.02 7.04 -12.17
C GLY A 22 12.86 7.91 -12.67
N HIS A 23 11.68 7.73 -12.12
CA HIS A 23 10.51 8.56 -12.44
C HIS A 23 10.72 10.02 -12.02
N CYS A 24 11.21 10.24 -10.81
CA CYS A 24 11.49 11.57 -10.26
C CYS A 24 12.45 12.37 -11.15
N ILE A 25 13.59 11.78 -11.52
CA ILE A 25 14.68 12.50 -12.17
C ILE A 25 14.59 12.49 -13.70
N LYS A 26 14.26 11.33 -14.30
CA LYS A 26 14.25 11.20 -15.77
C LYS A 26 12.94 11.65 -16.39
N VAL A 27 11.81 11.38 -15.75
CA VAL A 27 10.48 11.69 -16.30
C VAL A 27 10.03 13.07 -15.86
N LEU A 28 9.99 13.33 -14.56
CA LEU A 28 9.51 14.60 -13.99
C LEU A 28 10.60 15.68 -13.93
N ARG A 29 11.87 15.29 -14.10
CA ARG A 29 13.03 16.20 -14.18
C ARG A 29 13.28 17.02 -12.91
N HIS A 30 12.90 16.50 -11.77
CA HIS A 30 13.24 17.09 -10.48
C HIS A 30 14.76 17.14 -10.25
N ARG A 31 15.21 18.12 -9.46
CA ARG A 31 16.61 18.35 -9.11
C ARG A 31 16.77 18.60 -7.62
N CYS A 32 18.03 18.59 -7.15
CA CYS A 32 18.34 19.01 -5.79
C CYS A 32 17.70 20.37 -5.47
N GLY A 33 17.06 20.47 -4.32
CA GLY A 33 16.33 21.64 -3.85
C GLY A 33 14.84 21.65 -4.17
N ASP A 34 14.38 20.84 -5.12
CA ASP A 34 12.94 20.72 -5.41
C ASP A 34 12.19 20.02 -4.26
N GLU A 35 10.95 20.40 -4.07
CA GLU A 35 10.07 19.77 -3.12
C GLU A 35 9.21 18.68 -3.80
N ILE A 36 9.11 17.55 -3.13
CA ILE A 36 8.30 16.40 -3.54
C ILE A 36 7.39 15.95 -2.40
N ALA A 37 6.30 15.30 -2.76
CA ALA A 37 5.35 14.70 -1.82
C ALA A 37 5.50 13.17 -1.85
N VAL A 38 5.71 12.56 -0.70
CA VAL A 38 5.97 11.12 -0.56
C VAL A 38 4.96 10.52 0.41
N ILE A 39 4.30 9.43 0.04
CA ILE A 39 3.49 8.62 0.94
C ILE A 39 4.30 7.44 1.48
N ASP A 40 4.13 7.11 2.76
CA ASP A 40 4.82 6.00 3.41
C ASP A 40 4.09 4.64 3.28
N GLY A 41 2.87 4.66 2.76
CA GLY A 41 2.00 3.49 2.67
C GLY A 41 1.31 3.11 3.98
N CYS A 42 1.60 3.83 5.08
CA CYS A 42 1.00 3.62 6.40
C CYS A 42 -0.03 4.68 6.77
N GLY A 43 -0.24 5.65 5.89
CA GLY A 43 -1.23 6.71 6.07
C GLY A 43 -0.64 8.10 6.29
N THR A 44 0.67 8.29 6.10
CA THR A 44 1.32 9.59 6.27
C THR A 44 1.78 10.14 4.92
N LEU A 45 1.53 11.43 4.72
CA LEU A 45 2.12 12.20 3.64
C LEU A 45 3.31 12.99 4.18
N HIS A 46 4.46 12.83 3.56
CA HIS A 46 5.67 13.60 3.86
C HIS A 46 5.95 14.60 2.74
N ARG A 47 6.20 15.84 3.10
CA ARG A 47 6.76 16.84 2.19
C ARG A 47 8.26 16.83 2.38
N CYS A 48 8.98 16.60 1.30
CA CYS A 48 10.42 16.40 1.33
C CYS A 48 11.12 17.33 0.33
N ARG A 49 12.36 17.72 0.65
CA ARG A 49 13.23 18.47 -0.27
C ARG A 49 14.37 17.58 -0.72
N ILE A 50 14.56 17.48 -2.03
CA ILE A 50 15.60 16.63 -2.62
C ILE A 50 16.98 17.16 -2.24
N THR A 51 17.81 16.29 -1.65
CA THR A 51 19.19 16.56 -1.26
C THR A 51 20.20 15.85 -2.17
N SER A 52 19.77 14.75 -2.83
CA SER A 52 20.57 14.03 -3.83
C SER A 52 19.66 13.59 -4.99
N ASP A 53 19.98 14.01 -6.21
CA ASP A 53 19.16 13.77 -7.41
C ASP A 53 19.72 12.65 -8.31
N SER A 54 20.28 11.61 -7.70
CA SER A 54 20.71 10.41 -8.42
C SER A 54 19.48 9.61 -8.91
N HIS A 55 19.42 9.32 -10.22
CA HIS A 55 18.34 8.49 -10.78
C HIS A 55 18.36 7.02 -10.30
N LYS A 56 19.40 6.61 -9.58
CA LYS A 56 19.51 5.27 -8.97
C LYS A 56 19.02 5.24 -7.52
N GLY A 57 18.94 6.38 -6.89
CA GLY A 57 18.52 6.53 -5.49
C GLY A 57 18.46 8.01 -5.12
N VAL A 58 17.26 8.59 -5.15
CA VAL A 58 17.01 9.95 -4.70
C VAL A 58 16.95 9.97 -3.18
N GLU A 59 17.66 10.90 -2.56
CA GLU A 59 17.50 11.21 -1.14
C GLU A 59 16.84 12.57 -0.97
N ALA A 60 15.94 12.67 0.00
CA ALA A 60 15.24 13.90 0.29
C ALA A 60 15.07 14.08 1.81
N MET A 61 15.23 15.30 2.27
CA MET A 61 15.02 15.66 3.69
C MET A 61 13.52 15.91 3.92
N VAL A 62 12.97 15.29 4.95
CA VAL A 62 11.58 15.51 5.37
C VAL A 62 11.43 16.90 5.99
N LEU A 63 10.55 17.71 5.43
CA LEU A 63 10.22 19.06 5.91
C LEU A 63 9.02 19.05 6.86
N SER A 64 8.01 18.26 6.53
CA SER A 64 6.80 18.10 7.34
C SER A 64 6.13 16.77 7.04
N SER A 65 5.29 16.32 7.99
CA SER A 65 4.54 15.07 7.89
C SER A 65 3.10 15.32 8.32
N GLU A 66 2.16 14.72 7.58
CA GLU A 66 0.72 14.78 7.85
C GLU A 66 0.20 13.34 8.00
N GLU A 67 -0.12 12.95 9.24
CA GLU A 67 -0.67 11.65 9.56
C GLU A 67 -2.16 11.57 9.19
N GLY A 68 -2.65 10.36 8.88
CA GLY A 68 -4.05 10.13 8.52
C GLY A 68 -4.45 10.75 7.19
N TRP A 69 -3.48 11.08 6.33
CA TRP A 69 -3.75 11.73 5.06
C TRP A 69 -4.52 10.81 4.09
N GLY A 70 -5.68 11.30 3.63
CA GLY A 70 -6.57 10.54 2.75
C GLY A 70 -7.22 9.32 3.44
N SER A 71 -7.28 9.31 4.78
CA SER A 71 -7.90 8.24 5.56
C SER A 71 -9.43 8.24 5.45
N HIS A 72 -10.03 7.10 5.79
CA HIS A 72 -11.48 6.91 5.89
C HIS A 72 -11.84 6.30 7.26
N PRO A 73 -13.09 6.47 7.74
CA PRO A 73 -13.49 6.09 9.11
C PRO A 73 -13.91 4.63 9.27
N TYR A 74 -13.56 3.75 8.35
CA TYR A 74 -13.87 2.32 8.37
C TYR A 74 -12.64 1.48 8.03
N ARG A 75 -12.71 0.18 8.26
CA ARG A 75 -11.74 -0.79 7.78
C ARG A 75 -12.42 -1.78 6.83
N LEU A 76 -11.91 -1.90 5.63
CA LEU A 76 -12.39 -2.82 4.61
C LEU A 76 -11.32 -3.86 4.27
N HIS A 77 -11.59 -5.10 4.61
CA HIS A 77 -10.81 -6.27 4.23
C HIS A 77 -11.60 -7.11 3.23
N LEU A 78 -11.07 -7.33 2.05
CA LEU A 78 -11.70 -8.14 1.01
C LEU A 78 -10.94 -9.45 0.79
N ALA A 79 -11.63 -10.56 0.94
CA ALA A 79 -11.14 -11.89 0.61
C ALA A 79 -11.77 -12.33 -0.71
N VAL A 80 -10.97 -12.45 -1.77
CA VAL A 80 -11.48 -12.70 -3.12
C VAL A 80 -10.64 -13.75 -3.83
N CYS A 81 -11.31 -14.70 -4.50
CA CYS A 81 -10.64 -15.70 -5.31
C CYS A 81 -10.04 -15.07 -6.58
N PRO A 82 -8.74 -15.28 -6.85
CA PRO A 82 -8.15 -14.87 -8.11
C PRO A 82 -8.85 -15.54 -9.29
N THR A 83 -9.18 -14.75 -10.29
CA THR A 83 -9.76 -15.24 -11.54
C THR A 83 -8.67 -15.84 -12.45
N LYS A 84 -9.07 -16.61 -13.45
CA LYS A 84 -8.17 -17.13 -14.49
C LYS A 84 -7.41 -16.00 -15.20
N ASN A 85 -8.09 -14.88 -15.43
CA ASN A 85 -7.52 -13.68 -16.02
C ASN A 85 -7.02 -12.74 -14.91
N ASN A 86 -5.69 -12.57 -14.82
CA ASN A 86 -5.07 -11.65 -13.87
C ASN A 86 -5.52 -10.21 -14.04
N ASP A 87 -5.71 -9.75 -15.27
CA ASP A 87 -6.04 -8.36 -15.55
C ASP A 87 -7.37 -7.96 -14.89
N ARG A 88 -8.33 -8.88 -14.80
CA ARG A 88 -9.61 -8.64 -14.11
C ARG A 88 -9.44 -8.51 -12.60
N TYR A 89 -8.61 -9.36 -12.02
CA TYR A 89 -8.31 -9.30 -10.59
C TYR A 89 -7.54 -8.03 -10.22
N GLU A 90 -6.57 -7.67 -11.04
CA GLU A 90 -5.78 -6.45 -10.87
C GLU A 90 -6.65 -5.19 -11.02
N TRP A 91 -7.52 -5.16 -12.02
CA TRP A 91 -8.49 -4.07 -12.19
C TRP A 91 -9.43 -3.94 -10.99
N PHE A 92 -9.93 -5.08 -10.50
CA PHE A 92 -10.76 -5.10 -9.29
C PHE A 92 -10.02 -4.51 -8.09
N ALA A 93 -8.78 -4.92 -7.84
CA ALA A 93 -7.97 -4.45 -6.73
C ALA A 93 -7.67 -2.94 -6.84
N GLU A 94 -7.36 -2.46 -8.05
CA GLU A 94 -7.18 -1.03 -8.33
C GLU A 94 -8.43 -0.23 -7.95
N LYS A 95 -9.61 -0.64 -8.41
CA LYS A 95 -10.87 0.04 -8.11
C LYS A 95 -11.26 -0.05 -6.64
N ALA A 96 -11.03 -1.18 -6.00
CA ALA A 96 -11.24 -1.34 -4.57
C ALA A 96 -10.33 -0.40 -3.74
N CYS A 97 -9.07 -0.24 -4.15
CA CYS A 97 -8.15 0.71 -3.54
C CYS A 97 -8.65 2.16 -3.69
N GLU A 98 -9.08 2.56 -4.87
CA GLU A 98 -9.64 3.90 -5.14
C GLU A 98 -10.85 4.20 -4.24
N ILE A 99 -11.71 3.22 -3.99
CA ILE A 99 -12.90 3.35 -3.13
C ILE A 99 -12.53 3.41 -1.65
N GLY A 100 -11.50 2.67 -1.21
CA GLY A 100 -11.05 2.67 0.18
C GLY A 100 -10.83 1.28 0.77
N LEU A 101 -10.11 0.43 0.05
CA LEU A 101 -9.67 -0.87 0.55
C LEU A 101 -8.49 -0.70 1.52
N ASP A 102 -8.49 -1.45 2.62
CA ASP A 102 -7.38 -1.50 3.59
C ASP A 102 -6.56 -2.78 3.49
N GLU A 103 -7.20 -3.89 3.15
CA GLU A 103 -6.56 -5.20 3.13
C GLU A 103 -7.21 -6.11 2.08
N ILE A 104 -6.40 -6.84 1.32
CA ILE A 104 -6.87 -7.84 0.36
C ILE A 104 -6.20 -9.19 0.62
N SER A 105 -7.02 -10.24 0.71
CA SER A 105 -6.56 -11.62 0.82
C SER A 105 -6.98 -12.41 -0.41
N PRO A 106 -6.03 -12.84 -1.26
CA PRO A 106 -6.31 -13.81 -2.29
C PRO A 106 -6.66 -15.16 -1.64
N VAL A 107 -7.85 -15.68 -1.87
CA VAL A 107 -8.30 -16.96 -1.33
C VAL A 107 -8.46 -17.99 -2.44
N ILE A 108 -8.00 -19.22 -2.22
CA ILE A 108 -8.02 -20.30 -3.18
C ILE A 108 -9.13 -21.28 -2.80
N GLY A 109 -10.17 -21.40 -3.64
CA GLY A 109 -11.22 -22.37 -3.46
C GLY A 109 -10.81 -23.78 -3.90
N GLU A 110 -11.51 -24.81 -3.45
CA GLU A 110 -11.24 -26.21 -3.80
C GLU A 110 -11.29 -26.48 -5.30
N HIS A 111 -12.15 -25.76 -6.02
CA HIS A 111 -12.36 -25.86 -7.47
C HIS A 111 -11.71 -24.69 -8.23
N SER A 112 -10.83 -23.92 -7.60
CA SER A 112 -10.12 -22.84 -8.29
C SER A 112 -9.22 -23.38 -9.37
N GLU A 113 -9.35 -22.89 -10.58
CA GLU A 113 -8.46 -23.21 -11.70
C GLU A 113 -7.04 -22.69 -11.43
N ARG A 114 -6.91 -21.66 -10.61
CA ARG A 114 -5.64 -21.05 -10.27
C ARG A 114 -5.29 -21.32 -8.81
N ARG A 115 -4.27 -22.14 -8.59
CA ARG A 115 -3.77 -22.50 -7.25
C ARG A 115 -2.54 -21.71 -6.82
N VAL A 116 -1.89 -21.01 -7.74
CA VAL A 116 -0.71 -20.18 -7.47
C VAL A 116 -0.98 -18.76 -7.91
N PHE A 117 -0.80 -17.81 -6.99
CA PHE A 117 -0.98 -16.39 -7.23
C PHE A 117 0.24 -15.62 -6.70
N LYS A 118 0.84 -14.78 -7.55
CA LYS A 118 1.99 -13.95 -7.18
C LYS A 118 1.51 -12.56 -6.73
N THR A 119 1.79 -12.20 -5.50
CA THR A 119 1.32 -10.95 -4.86
C THR A 119 2.13 -9.72 -5.26
N ALA A 120 3.40 -9.88 -5.64
CA ALA A 120 4.31 -8.76 -5.91
C ALA A 120 3.79 -7.75 -6.96
N ARG A 121 3.16 -8.25 -8.03
CA ARG A 121 2.58 -7.37 -9.04
C ARG A 121 1.33 -6.65 -8.52
N LEU A 122 0.52 -7.32 -7.72
CA LEU A 122 -0.66 -6.73 -7.08
C LEU A 122 -0.26 -5.59 -6.14
N GLU A 123 0.79 -5.76 -5.35
CA GLU A 123 1.34 -4.72 -4.48
C GLU A 123 1.72 -3.46 -5.25
N LYS A 124 2.41 -3.60 -6.38
CA LYS A 124 2.78 -2.48 -7.26
C LYS A 124 1.55 -1.74 -7.81
N ILE A 125 0.51 -2.48 -8.19
CA ILE A 125 -0.75 -1.89 -8.68
C ILE A 125 -1.44 -1.10 -7.58
N LEU A 126 -1.47 -1.62 -6.36
CA LEU A 126 -2.07 -0.93 -5.21
C LEU A 126 -1.30 0.33 -4.82
N VAL A 127 0.03 0.32 -4.90
CA VAL A 127 0.84 1.54 -4.71
C VAL A 127 0.45 2.61 -5.74
N SER A 128 0.38 2.25 -7.01
CA SER A 128 -0.04 3.18 -8.07
C SER A 128 -1.45 3.71 -7.86
N ALA A 129 -2.39 2.84 -7.48
CA ALA A 129 -3.77 3.21 -7.21
C ALA A 129 -3.90 4.16 -6.01
N ALA A 130 -3.14 3.91 -4.93
CA ALA A 130 -3.09 4.78 -3.76
C ALA A 130 -2.54 6.17 -4.11
N LYS A 131 -1.46 6.24 -4.88
CA LYS A 131 -0.91 7.52 -5.35
C LYS A 131 -1.93 8.30 -6.19
N GLN A 132 -2.58 7.66 -7.16
CA GLN A 132 -3.56 8.31 -8.03
C GLN A 132 -4.83 8.75 -7.30
N SER A 133 -5.27 7.99 -6.32
CA SER A 133 -6.46 8.31 -5.52
C SER A 133 -6.16 9.16 -4.28
N LEU A 134 -4.96 9.69 -4.17
CA LEU A 134 -4.50 10.59 -3.09
C LEU A 134 -4.71 9.98 -1.69
N LYS A 135 -4.19 8.78 -1.48
CA LYS A 135 -4.23 8.08 -0.20
C LYS A 135 -2.82 7.89 0.36
N GLY A 136 -2.63 8.18 1.63
CA GLY A 136 -1.36 7.95 2.34
C GLY A 136 -1.11 6.49 2.66
N ALA A 137 -2.19 5.70 2.83
CA ALA A 137 -2.12 4.27 3.08
C ALA A 137 -2.22 3.45 1.78
N VAL A 138 -1.37 2.45 1.64
CA VAL A 138 -1.44 1.42 0.60
C VAL A 138 -2.07 0.18 1.20
N PRO A 139 -3.10 -0.42 0.58
CA PRO A 139 -3.71 -1.64 1.09
C PRO A 139 -2.72 -2.77 1.31
N ALA A 140 -2.83 -3.48 2.43
CA ALA A 140 -2.04 -4.67 2.70
C ALA A 140 -2.47 -5.82 1.78
N VAL A 141 -1.50 -6.56 1.25
CA VAL A 141 -1.73 -7.77 0.45
C VAL A 141 -1.25 -8.97 1.25
N ASN A 142 -2.16 -9.88 1.57
CA ASN A 142 -1.82 -11.11 2.26
C ASN A 142 -1.39 -12.20 1.26
N GLU A 143 -0.60 -13.16 1.74
CA GLU A 143 -0.27 -14.34 0.96
C GLU A 143 -1.52 -15.16 0.65
N PRO A 144 -1.58 -15.82 -0.51
CA PRO A 144 -2.71 -16.67 -0.87
C PRO A 144 -2.90 -17.83 0.12
N VAL A 145 -4.13 -18.00 0.60
CA VAL A 145 -4.50 -19.09 1.50
C VAL A 145 -5.76 -19.80 0.98
N SER A 146 -6.00 -21.03 1.43
CA SER A 146 -7.26 -21.70 1.14
C SER A 146 -8.43 -21.00 1.83
N VAL A 147 -9.63 -21.12 1.27
CA VAL A 147 -10.85 -20.56 1.90
C VAL A 147 -11.02 -21.08 3.33
N LYS A 148 -10.72 -22.36 3.57
CA LYS A 148 -10.81 -22.97 4.88
C LYS A 148 -9.85 -22.36 5.89
N GLU A 149 -8.59 -22.20 5.53
CA GLU A 149 -7.57 -21.55 6.36
C GLU A 149 -7.95 -20.09 6.66
N PHE A 150 -8.40 -19.35 5.63
CA PHE A 150 -8.86 -17.98 5.80
C PHE A 150 -9.98 -17.87 6.84
N ILE A 151 -11.00 -18.73 6.77
CA ILE A 151 -12.12 -18.73 7.74
C ILE A 151 -11.63 -18.98 9.16
N LEU A 152 -10.71 -19.94 9.36
CA LEU A 152 -10.15 -20.25 10.67
C LEU A 152 -9.35 -19.07 11.24
N GLU A 153 -8.48 -18.45 10.44
CA GLU A 153 -7.70 -17.28 10.86
C GLU A 153 -8.58 -16.08 11.24
N GLN A 154 -9.66 -15.82 10.51
CA GLN A 154 -10.59 -14.72 10.83
C GLN A 154 -11.38 -15.01 12.11
N GLY A 155 -11.71 -16.26 12.37
CA GLY A 155 -12.34 -16.67 13.63
C GLY A 155 -11.46 -16.38 14.84
N GLU A 156 -10.16 -16.68 14.75
CA GLU A 156 -9.19 -16.42 15.82
C GLU A 156 -8.99 -14.90 16.05
N ARG A 157 -8.87 -14.10 14.98
CA ARG A 157 -8.76 -12.65 15.09
C ARG A 157 -9.98 -12.01 15.76
N SER A 158 -11.18 -12.44 15.39
CA SER A 158 -12.43 -11.95 15.99
C SER A 158 -12.52 -12.22 17.50
N PHE A 159 -11.99 -13.34 17.97
CA PHE A 159 -11.91 -13.64 19.40
C PHE A 159 -10.86 -12.79 20.13
N ALA A 160 -9.73 -12.53 19.52
CA ALA A 160 -8.68 -11.68 20.08
C ALA A 160 -9.15 -10.23 20.25
N ASP A 161 -9.76 -9.66 19.24
CA ASP A 161 -10.30 -8.28 19.26
C ASP A 161 -11.40 -8.14 20.33
N ALA A 162 -12.28 -9.13 20.48
CA ALA A 162 -13.31 -9.14 21.52
C ALA A 162 -12.77 -9.27 22.95
N GLN A 163 -11.57 -9.79 23.15
CA GLN A 163 -10.92 -9.86 24.45
C GLN A 163 -10.21 -8.55 24.80
N ASP A 164 -9.64 -7.86 23.82
CA ASP A 164 -8.96 -6.57 24.03
C ASP A 164 -9.96 -5.45 24.34
N ASP A 165 -11.14 -5.45 23.69
CA ASP A 165 -12.22 -4.52 24.02
C ASP A 165 -12.72 -4.66 25.46
N LYS A 166 -12.75 -5.89 26.00
CA LYS A 166 -13.12 -6.14 27.39
C LYS A 166 -12.06 -5.69 28.40
N ARG A 167 -10.78 -5.67 28.00
CA ARG A 167 -9.68 -5.20 28.85
C ARG A 167 -9.58 -3.69 28.90
N SER A 168 -9.96 -3.00 27.84
CA SER A 168 -9.97 -1.52 27.77
C SER A 168 -11.20 -0.89 28.45
N ALA A 169 -12.24 -1.67 28.74
CA ALA A 169 -13.48 -1.23 29.39
C ALA A 169 -13.50 -1.47 30.93
N SER A 170 -12.38 -1.97 31.51
CA SER A 170 -12.18 -2.18 32.95
C SER A 170 -11.13 -1.24 33.48
#